data_05f2f234ee17bf61971080a54cf51653
#
_entry.id   05f2f234ee17bf61971080a54cf51653
#
_cell.length_a   1.000
_cell.length_b   1.000
_cell.length_c   1.000
_cell.angle_alpha   90.00
_cell.angle_beta   90.00
_cell.angle_gamma   90.00
#
_symmetry.space_group_name_H-M   'P 1'
#
loop_
_entity.id
_entity.type
_entity.pdbx_description
1 polymer ?
#
loop_
_entity_poly.entity_id
_entity_poly.type
_entity_poly.pdbx_seq_one_letter_code
_entity_poly.pdbx_strand_id
1 'polypeptide(L)'
;LLLGFAAMPAAATSKSVLDDPEFRTEVRQGLDRLYDMDFAGAGAAFAAVERHYPGHPVGPFLRSLGPWWEILIDPDDESHDDAFFHAMDEVIDRCDRRLRADREDLDGMFFKAGALAFRGRLQSDRKHWLRAALDGKKALQLLEEVRKRQPDNPDLLLGVGLFDYLADVAPSQYPILKPFTRFFPKGDRQRGLQEISQAVEKGTFVPTEAAFCLVQIHYIFEHDYATSLHYARWLRDRYPDNSLFHVYEGRSLAHLNLWPDERQDLLDVLTRQSEGKPGYRGDVTQQALYVLGRDEVRWRQYADALPHLARLEVLPNRGDMADDYKAYGRLYRGMALDAMGRRDEAVYWYQRALDMRPPGEVRDRARNYLKAPYPG
;
A
#
# COMPACT_ATOMS: atom_id res chain seq x y z
N LEU A 1 2.21 -63.82 31.34
CA LEU A 1 2.82 -62.53 31.09
C LEU A 1 1.96 -61.77 30.09
N LEU A 2 1.03 -60.91 30.58
CA LEU A 2 0.24 -59.98 29.79
C LEU A 2 1.01 -58.67 29.76
N LEU A 3 1.59 -58.33 28.62
CA LEU A 3 2.16 -57.01 28.34
C LEU A 3 1.00 -56.02 28.05
N GLY A 4 0.71 -55.17 29.03
CA GLY A 4 -0.20 -54.05 28.85
C GLY A 4 0.45 -52.99 27.92
N PHE A 5 -0.08 -52.84 26.73
CA PHE A 5 0.16 -51.66 25.90
C PHE A 5 -0.56 -50.49 26.55
N ALA A 6 0.18 -49.64 27.24
CA ALA A 6 -0.30 -48.32 27.61
C ALA A 6 -0.47 -47.49 26.33
N ALA A 7 -1.71 -47.20 25.95
CA ALA A 7 -2.00 -46.27 24.93
C ALA A 7 -1.43 -44.89 25.34
N MET A 8 -0.45 -44.38 24.62
CA MET A 8 -0.02 -42.99 24.73
C MET A 8 -1.23 -42.11 24.50
N PRO A 9 -1.49 -41.10 25.35
CA PRO A 9 -2.54 -40.16 25.04
C PRO A 9 -2.19 -39.47 23.73
N ALA A 10 -3.14 -39.46 22.78
CA ALA A 10 -3.06 -38.67 21.58
C ALA A 10 -2.77 -37.23 22.04
N ALA A 11 -1.68 -36.64 21.53
CA ALA A 11 -1.37 -35.26 21.79
C ALA A 11 -2.60 -34.43 21.35
N ALA A 12 -3.21 -33.75 22.32
CA ALA A 12 -4.29 -32.83 22.00
C ALA A 12 -3.71 -31.79 21.04
N THR A 13 -4.20 -31.77 19.78
CA THR A 13 -3.88 -30.73 18.83
C THR A 13 -4.19 -29.39 19.50
N SER A 14 -3.16 -28.60 19.78
CA SER A 14 -3.35 -27.28 20.39
C SER A 14 -4.25 -26.46 19.46
N LYS A 15 -5.38 -25.99 20.00
CA LYS A 15 -6.28 -25.11 19.26
C LYS A 15 -5.47 -23.92 18.77
N SER A 16 -5.60 -23.59 17.48
CA SER A 16 -4.99 -22.39 16.91
C SER A 16 -5.50 -21.13 17.63
N VAL A 17 -4.63 -20.16 17.90
CA VAL A 17 -5.06 -18.85 18.44
C VAL A 17 -6.00 -18.13 17.48
N LEU A 18 -5.94 -18.45 16.19
CA LEU A 18 -6.82 -17.89 15.17
C LEU A 18 -8.30 -18.31 15.38
N ASP A 19 -8.56 -19.40 16.13
CA ASP A 19 -9.90 -19.87 16.45
C ASP A 19 -10.45 -19.29 17.76
N ASP A 20 -9.63 -18.58 18.53
CA ASP A 20 -10.02 -17.95 19.79
C ASP A 20 -10.82 -16.66 19.53
N PRO A 21 -12.10 -16.56 19.99
CA PRO A 21 -12.91 -15.36 19.79
C PRO A 21 -12.37 -14.10 20.48
N GLU A 22 -11.73 -14.25 21.63
CA GLU A 22 -11.12 -13.14 22.38
C GLU A 22 -9.93 -12.60 21.61
N PHE A 23 -9.04 -13.47 21.15
CA PHE A 23 -7.94 -13.13 20.26
C PHE A 23 -8.41 -12.39 19.01
N ARG A 24 -9.45 -12.90 18.34
CA ARG A 24 -10.01 -12.26 17.13
C ARG A 24 -10.47 -10.83 17.41
N THR A 25 -11.11 -10.63 18.56
CA THR A 25 -11.63 -9.31 18.95
C THR A 25 -10.49 -8.34 19.24
N GLU A 26 -9.51 -8.74 20.05
CA GLU A 26 -8.36 -7.90 20.41
C GLU A 26 -7.52 -7.52 19.17
N VAL A 27 -7.22 -8.50 18.32
CA VAL A 27 -6.43 -8.24 17.10
C VAL A 27 -7.18 -7.31 16.16
N ARG A 28 -8.47 -7.51 15.93
CA ARG A 28 -9.26 -6.61 15.07
C ARG A 28 -9.25 -5.17 15.57
N GLN A 29 -9.44 -4.95 16.87
CA GLN A 29 -9.37 -3.61 17.44
C GLN A 29 -8.01 -2.93 17.20
N GLY A 30 -6.92 -3.70 17.29
CA GLY A 30 -5.59 -3.21 16.98
C GLY A 30 -5.41 -2.90 15.48
N LEU A 31 -5.90 -3.79 14.61
CA LEU A 31 -5.85 -3.61 13.16
C LEU A 31 -6.70 -2.41 12.70
N ASP A 32 -7.92 -2.22 13.24
CA ASP A 32 -8.76 -1.07 12.89
C ASP A 32 -8.08 0.25 13.23
N ARG A 33 -7.41 0.33 14.39
CA ARG A 33 -6.60 1.51 14.75
C ARG A 33 -5.42 1.72 13.80
N LEU A 34 -4.72 0.63 13.47
CA LEU A 34 -3.59 0.67 12.53
C LEU A 34 -4.02 1.20 11.18
N TYR A 35 -5.10 0.66 10.63
CA TYR A 35 -5.63 1.06 9.32
C TYR A 35 -6.16 2.50 9.32
N ASP A 36 -6.60 3.01 10.46
CA ASP A 36 -6.99 4.42 10.62
C ASP A 36 -5.81 5.33 11.05
N MET A 37 -4.56 4.84 10.90
CA MET A 37 -3.30 5.57 11.21
C MET A 37 -3.09 5.94 12.68
N ASP A 38 -3.84 5.36 13.62
CA ASP A 38 -3.57 5.44 15.06
C ASP A 38 -2.48 4.45 15.46
N PHE A 39 -1.23 4.70 15.04
CA PHE A 39 -0.09 3.82 15.30
C PHE A 39 0.17 3.61 16.80
N ALA A 40 -0.04 4.65 17.61
CA ALA A 40 0.14 4.56 19.06
C ALA A 40 -0.91 3.64 19.71
N GLY A 41 -2.18 3.82 19.35
CA GLY A 41 -3.28 2.99 19.82
C GLY A 41 -3.18 1.53 19.33
N ALA A 42 -2.78 1.33 18.07
CA ALA A 42 -2.50 0.01 17.51
C ALA A 42 -1.37 -0.68 18.26
N GLY A 43 -0.25 0.00 18.48
CA GLY A 43 0.89 -0.52 19.24
C GLY A 43 0.53 -0.94 20.66
N ALA A 44 -0.29 -0.14 21.36
CA ALA A 44 -0.79 -0.49 22.70
C ALA A 44 -1.68 -1.74 22.69
N ALA A 45 -2.58 -1.88 21.70
CA ALA A 45 -3.43 -3.04 21.52
C ALA A 45 -2.60 -4.30 21.21
N PHE A 46 -1.66 -4.21 20.28
CA PHE A 46 -0.77 -5.35 19.93
C PHE A 46 0.13 -5.77 21.09
N ALA A 47 0.61 -4.83 21.90
CA ALA A 47 1.34 -5.15 23.11
C ALA A 47 0.47 -5.87 24.16
N ALA A 48 -0.84 -5.61 24.22
CA ALA A 48 -1.76 -6.37 25.05
C ALA A 48 -1.87 -7.82 24.57
N VAL A 49 -2.07 -8.04 23.27
CA VAL A 49 -2.08 -9.38 22.66
C VAL A 49 -0.77 -10.13 22.95
N GLU A 50 0.40 -9.49 22.81
CA GLU A 50 1.69 -10.14 23.11
C GLU A 50 1.81 -10.57 24.57
N ARG A 51 1.25 -9.80 25.51
CA ARG A 51 1.20 -10.19 26.95
C ARG A 51 0.27 -11.36 27.22
N HIS A 52 -0.84 -11.49 26.50
CA HIS A 52 -1.77 -12.62 26.64
C HIS A 52 -1.20 -13.91 26.03
N TYR A 53 -0.38 -13.77 24.96
CA TYR A 53 0.24 -14.92 24.27
C TYR A 53 1.78 -14.84 24.30
N PRO A 54 2.42 -14.93 25.49
CA PRO A 54 3.86 -14.75 25.63
C PRO A 54 4.63 -15.84 24.87
N GLY A 55 5.63 -15.41 24.10
CA GLY A 55 6.45 -16.33 23.28
C GLY A 55 5.79 -16.83 22.00
N HIS A 56 4.51 -16.51 21.77
CA HIS A 56 3.84 -16.82 20.51
C HIS A 56 4.36 -15.91 19.37
N PRO A 57 4.44 -16.41 18.10
CA PRO A 57 4.90 -15.60 16.97
C PRO A 57 3.99 -14.42 16.65
N VAL A 58 2.73 -14.43 17.10
CA VAL A 58 1.77 -13.33 16.86
C VAL A 58 2.24 -11.98 17.42
N GLY A 59 2.91 -11.97 18.59
CA GLY A 59 3.37 -10.73 19.21
C GLY A 59 4.29 -9.92 18.31
N PRO A 60 5.48 -10.44 17.92
CA PRO A 60 6.37 -9.73 17.01
C PRO A 60 5.73 -9.52 15.62
N PHE A 61 4.85 -10.40 15.14
CA PHE A 61 4.14 -10.21 13.87
C PHE A 61 3.26 -8.96 13.90
N LEU A 62 2.39 -8.82 14.89
CA LEU A 62 1.53 -7.66 15.03
C LEU A 62 2.32 -6.37 15.25
N ARG A 63 3.39 -6.44 16.06
CA ARG A 63 4.28 -5.29 16.33
C ARG A 63 4.95 -4.78 15.04
N SER A 64 5.23 -5.64 14.07
CA SER A 64 5.85 -5.26 12.80
C SER A 64 4.93 -4.51 11.85
N LEU A 65 3.60 -4.59 12.06
CA LEU A 65 2.64 -3.96 11.15
C LEU A 65 2.69 -2.43 11.20
N GLY A 66 3.03 -1.82 12.35
CA GLY A 66 3.27 -0.37 12.43
C GLY A 66 4.37 0.09 11.47
N PRO A 67 5.64 -0.37 11.64
CA PRO A 67 6.72 -0.10 10.71
C PRO A 67 6.38 -0.45 9.24
N TRP A 68 5.65 -1.54 9.00
CA TRP A 68 5.20 -1.87 7.64
C TRP A 68 4.34 -0.77 7.01
N TRP A 69 3.37 -0.24 7.74
CA TRP A 69 2.51 0.83 7.24
C TRP A 69 3.27 2.16 7.08
N GLU A 70 4.25 2.45 7.95
CA GLU A 70 5.14 3.60 7.79
C GLU A 70 5.99 3.50 6.51
N ILE A 71 6.51 2.30 6.18
CA ILE A 71 7.21 2.02 4.91
C ILE A 71 6.26 2.22 3.70
N LEU A 72 4.99 1.78 3.80
CA LEU A 72 4.04 1.97 2.71
C LEU A 72 3.67 3.44 2.47
N ILE A 73 3.64 4.25 3.53
CA ILE A 73 3.36 5.69 3.47
C ILE A 73 4.52 6.46 2.81
N ASP A 74 5.74 6.11 3.13
CA ASP A 74 6.96 6.74 2.57
C ASP A 74 7.94 5.64 2.11
N PRO A 75 7.74 5.08 0.90
CA PRO A 75 8.57 3.99 0.41
C PRO A 75 10.05 4.36 0.19
N ASP A 76 10.37 5.66 0.10
CA ASP A 76 11.73 6.17 -0.07
C ASP A 76 12.46 6.32 1.28
N ASP A 77 11.73 6.29 2.40
CA ASP A 77 12.32 6.30 3.74
C ASP A 77 12.62 4.86 4.21
N GLU A 78 13.89 4.46 4.12
CA GLU A 78 14.36 3.13 4.54
C GLU A 78 14.61 3.04 6.06
N SER A 79 14.34 4.07 6.85
CA SER A 79 14.64 4.11 8.29
C SER A 79 13.89 3.05 9.11
N HIS A 80 12.77 2.56 8.62
CA HIS A 80 11.94 1.53 9.24
C HIS A 80 12.31 0.09 8.81
N ASP A 81 13.12 -0.09 7.77
CA ASP A 81 13.42 -1.38 7.16
C ASP A 81 14.10 -2.34 8.13
N ASP A 82 15.14 -1.91 8.81
CA ASP A 82 15.90 -2.76 9.74
C ASP A 82 15.01 -3.26 10.89
N ALA A 83 14.17 -2.39 11.45
CA ALA A 83 13.24 -2.75 12.52
C ALA A 83 12.21 -3.78 12.02
N PHE A 84 11.70 -3.58 10.79
CA PHE A 84 10.77 -4.50 10.16
C PHE A 84 11.39 -5.86 9.86
N PHE A 85 12.57 -5.90 9.22
CA PHE A 85 13.28 -7.15 8.93
C PHE A 85 13.60 -7.93 10.21
N HIS A 86 14.07 -7.24 11.26
CA HIS A 86 14.37 -7.87 12.55
C HIS A 86 13.11 -8.50 13.17
N ALA A 87 11.97 -7.80 13.13
CA ALA A 87 10.71 -8.33 13.63
C ALA A 87 10.25 -9.56 12.83
N MET A 88 10.37 -9.56 11.50
CA MET A 88 10.05 -10.71 10.65
C MET A 88 10.96 -11.92 10.96
N ASP A 89 12.25 -11.69 11.17
CA ASP A 89 13.19 -12.74 11.55
C ASP A 89 12.85 -13.33 12.93
N GLU A 90 12.46 -12.50 13.90
CA GLU A 90 11.98 -12.96 15.21
C GLU A 90 10.72 -13.84 15.08
N VAL A 91 9.75 -13.45 14.24
CA VAL A 91 8.56 -14.27 13.94
C VAL A 91 8.98 -15.62 13.40
N ILE A 92 9.84 -15.65 12.39
CA ILE A 92 10.31 -16.87 11.74
C ILE A 92 11.00 -17.79 12.77
N ASP A 93 11.87 -17.24 13.61
CA ASP A 93 12.59 -17.99 14.64
C ASP A 93 11.63 -18.58 15.69
N ARG A 94 10.61 -17.84 16.12
CA ARG A 94 9.57 -18.35 17.04
C ARG A 94 8.77 -19.49 16.39
N CYS A 95 8.37 -19.31 15.11
CA CYS A 95 7.69 -20.34 14.34
C CYS A 95 8.56 -21.59 14.15
N ASP A 96 9.86 -21.44 13.89
CA ASP A 96 10.79 -22.57 13.73
C ASP A 96 10.94 -23.38 15.01
N ARG A 97 10.93 -22.73 16.18
CA ARG A 97 10.92 -23.45 17.47
C ARG A 97 9.64 -24.25 17.66
N ARG A 98 8.47 -23.68 17.33
CA ARG A 98 7.17 -24.37 17.40
C ARG A 98 7.11 -25.56 16.45
N LEU A 99 7.50 -25.36 15.18
CA LEU A 99 7.50 -26.42 14.16
C LEU A 99 8.54 -27.53 14.41
N ARG A 100 9.60 -27.26 15.18
CA ARG A 100 10.50 -28.32 15.68
C ARG A 100 9.87 -29.17 16.78
N ALA A 101 9.03 -28.55 17.61
CA ALA A 101 8.31 -29.27 18.69
C ALA A 101 7.09 -30.01 18.13
N ASP A 102 6.34 -29.39 17.24
CA ASP A 102 5.19 -29.97 16.55
C ASP A 102 5.20 -29.54 15.06
N ARG A 103 5.45 -30.51 14.17
CA ARG A 103 5.50 -30.27 12.72
C ARG A 103 4.14 -29.94 12.11
N GLU A 104 3.05 -30.17 12.83
CA GLU A 104 1.68 -29.91 12.41
C GLU A 104 1.11 -28.64 13.04
N ASP A 105 1.90 -27.85 13.77
CA ASP A 105 1.50 -26.60 14.37
C ASP A 105 1.02 -25.58 13.33
N LEU A 106 -0.29 -25.39 13.25
CA LEU A 106 -0.94 -24.51 12.29
C LEU A 106 -0.55 -23.04 12.48
N ASP A 107 -0.44 -22.58 13.73
CA ASP A 107 -0.02 -21.21 14.01
C ASP A 107 1.41 -20.96 13.55
N GLY A 108 2.32 -21.93 13.82
CA GLY A 108 3.70 -21.87 13.36
C GLY A 108 3.80 -21.79 11.84
N MET A 109 2.99 -22.56 11.12
CA MET A 109 2.95 -22.51 9.64
C MET A 109 2.36 -21.18 9.14
N PHE A 110 1.22 -20.77 9.70
CA PHE A 110 0.49 -19.57 9.25
C PHE A 110 1.31 -18.30 9.46
N PHE A 111 1.79 -18.06 10.69
CA PHE A 111 2.58 -16.85 10.97
C PHE A 111 3.93 -16.86 10.26
N LYS A 112 4.56 -18.03 10.05
CA LYS A 112 5.78 -18.11 9.26
C LYS A 112 5.53 -17.79 7.78
N ALA A 113 4.43 -18.28 7.22
CA ALA A 113 4.06 -17.96 5.85
C ALA A 113 3.83 -16.45 5.68
N GLY A 114 3.09 -15.82 6.60
CA GLY A 114 2.87 -14.38 6.62
C GLY A 114 4.18 -13.60 6.71
N ALA A 115 5.04 -13.94 7.68
CA ALA A 115 6.32 -13.24 7.86
C ALA A 115 7.24 -13.35 6.63
N LEU A 116 7.30 -14.53 6.00
CA LEU A 116 8.05 -14.72 4.76
C LEU A 116 7.45 -13.92 3.59
N ALA A 117 6.11 -13.84 3.49
CA ALA A 117 5.45 -13.08 2.45
C ALA A 117 5.71 -11.57 2.59
N PHE A 118 5.55 -11.01 3.80
CA PHE A 118 5.82 -9.62 4.09
C PHE A 118 7.31 -9.26 3.89
N ARG A 119 8.22 -10.10 4.42
CA ARG A 119 9.67 -9.91 4.23
C ARG A 119 10.05 -9.98 2.75
N GLY A 120 9.50 -10.94 2.01
CA GLY A 120 9.70 -11.08 0.58
C GLY A 120 9.17 -9.88 -0.22
N ARG A 121 8.05 -9.29 0.21
CA ARG A 121 7.51 -8.07 -0.41
C ARG A 121 8.48 -6.91 -0.26
N LEU A 122 8.94 -6.60 0.96
CA LEU A 122 9.90 -5.52 1.17
C LEU A 122 11.23 -5.77 0.43
N GLN A 123 11.73 -7.02 0.42
CA GLN A 123 12.91 -7.37 -0.36
C GLN A 123 12.71 -7.09 -1.85
N SER A 124 11.51 -7.35 -2.39
CA SER A 124 11.17 -7.03 -3.78
C SER A 124 11.18 -5.52 -4.02
N ASP A 125 10.58 -4.73 -3.12
CA ASP A 125 10.55 -3.28 -3.20
C ASP A 125 11.97 -2.68 -3.14
N ARG A 126 12.89 -3.31 -2.36
CA ARG A 126 14.33 -2.99 -2.29
C ARG A 126 15.18 -3.66 -3.37
N LYS A 127 14.56 -4.25 -4.40
CA LYS A 127 15.22 -4.90 -5.57
C LYS A 127 16.08 -6.13 -5.24
N HIS A 128 15.87 -6.75 -4.08
CA HIS A 128 16.54 -7.98 -3.66
C HIS A 128 15.80 -9.23 -4.22
N TRP A 129 15.63 -9.31 -5.52
CA TRP A 129 14.76 -10.25 -6.24
C TRP A 129 14.94 -11.72 -5.87
N LEU A 130 16.20 -12.17 -5.70
CA LEU A 130 16.48 -13.57 -5.35
C LEU A 130 15.97 -13.91 -3.94
N ARG A 131 16.19 -13.03 -2.96
CA ARG A 131 15.72 -13.23 -1.59
C ARG A 131 14.20 -13.21 -1.55
N ALA A 132 13.59 -12.26 -2.23
CA ALA A 132 12.13 -12.16 -2.37
C ALA A 132 11.53 -13.45 -2.97
N ALA A 133 12.12 -13.98 -4.03
CA ALA A 133 11.66 -15.22 -4.65
C ALA A 133 11.79 -16.45 -3.73
N LEU A 134 12.89 -16.56 -2.97
CA LEU A 134 13.10 -17.67 -2.03
C LEU A 134 12.10 -17.62 -0.88
N ASP A 135 11.84 -16.44 -0.31
CA ASP A 135 10.86 -16.25 0.75
C ASP A 135 9.43 -16.50 0.24
N GLY A 136 9.08 -15.97 -0.94
CA GLY A 136 7.77 -16.22 -1.57
C GLY A 136 7.51 -17.72 -1.82
N LYS A 137 8.53 -18.47 -2.28
CA LYS A 137 8.42 -19.93 -2.47
C LYS A 137 8.12 -20.65 -1.17
N LYS A 138 8.86 -20.32 -0.09
CA LYS A 138 8.65 -20.93 1.23
C LYS A 138 7.30 -20.56 1.81
N ALA A 139 6.88 -19.29 1.66
CA ALA A 139 5.57 -18.82 2.10
C ALA A 139 4.45 -19.63 1.43
N LEU A 140 4.50 -19.79 0.11
CA LEU A 140 3.51 -20.57 -0.64
C LEU A 140 3.43 -22.02 -0.16
N GLN A 141 4.58 -22.70 0.02
CA GLN A 141 4.61 -24.08 0.51
C GLN A 141 3.92 -24.25 1.86
N LEU A 142 4.15 -23.30 2.79
CA LEU A 142 3.49 -23.28 4.09
C LEU A 142 1.99 -23.00 3.99
N LEU A 143 1.58 -22.03 3.15
CA LEU A 143 0.16 -21.74 2.92
C LEU A 143 -0.59 -22.94 2.34
N GLU A 144 0.01 -23.66 1.40
CA GLU A 144 -0.58 -24.90 0.85
C GLU A 144 -0.74 -25.99 1.91
N GLU A 145 0.21 -26.11 2.83
CA GLU A 145 0.10 -27.06 3.95
C GLU A 145 -1.00 -26.67 4.95
N VAL A 146 -1.15 -25.37 5.26
CA VAL A 146 -2.26 -24.89 6.11
C VAL A 146 -3.60 -25.10 5.39
N ARG A 147 -3.68 -24.80 4.08
CA ARG A 147 -4.92 -24.96 3.30
C ARG A 147 -5.41 -26.41 3.24
N LYS A 148 -4.50 -27.39 3.18
CA LYS A 148 -4.88 -28.82 3.25
C LYS A 148 -5.58 -29.18 4.56
N ARG A 149 -5.25 -28.50 5.66
CA ARG A 149 -5.77 -28.76 7.02
C ARG A 149 -6.95 -27.86 7.37
N GLN A 150 -7.00 -26.67 6.81
CA GLN A 150 -8.05 -25.66 6.98
C GLN A 150 -8.56 -25.18 5.61
N PRO A 151 -9.20 -26.03 4.80
CA PRO A 151 -9.64 -25.69 3.43
C PRO A 151 -10.67 -24.56 3.40
N ASP A 152 -11.43 -24.39 4.49
CA ASP A 152 -12.51 -23.39 4.61
C ASP A 152 -12.02 -22.08 5.27
N ASN A 153 -10.73 -21.92 5.56
CA ASN A 153 -10.20 -20.71 6.17
C ASN A 153 -10.06 -19.60 5.12
N PRO A 154 -10.92 -18.57 5.14
CA PRO A 154 -10.94 -17.54 4.11
C PRO A 154 -9.73 -16.58 4.18
N ASP A 155 -9.04 -16.50 5.30
CA ASP A 155 -7.85 -15.65 5.43
C ASP A 155 -6.67 -16.15 4.58
N LEU A 156 -6.66 -17.44 4.22
CA LEU A 156 -5.65 -18.01 3.32
C LEU A 156 -5.81 -17.53 1.87
N LEU A 157 -7.02 -17.11 1.49
CA LEU A 157 -7.34 -16.73 0.11
C LEU A 157 -6.58 -15.49 -0.34
N LEU A 158 -6.22 -14.58 0.57
CA LEU A 158 -5.36 -13.46 0.24
C LEU A 158 -3.98 -13.92 -0.26
N GLY A 159 -3.31 -14.78 0.52
CA GLY A 159 -1.95 -15.22 0.19
C GLY A 159 -1.90 -16.10 -1.08
N VAL A 160 -2.85 -17.03 -1.22
CA VAL A 160 -2.94 -17.91 -2.40
C VAL A 160 -3.33 -17.10 -3.64
N GLY A 161 -4.33 -16.22 -3.52
CA GLY A 161 -4.78 -15.37 -4.63
C GLY A 161 -3.71 -14.40 -5.10
N LEU A 162 -2.96 -13.77 -4.18
CA LEU A 162 -1.82 -12.93 -4.55
C LEU A 162 -0.75 -13.72 -5.31
N PHE A 163 -0.46 -14.96 -4.85
CA PHE A 163 0.48 -15.82 -5.55
C PHE A 163 -0.01 -16.14 -6.97
N ASP A 164 -1.26 -16.62 -7.11
CA ASP A 164 -1.83 -16.98 -8.41
C ASP A 164 -1.83 -15.78 -9.37
N TYR A 165 -2.18 -14.62 -8.90
CA TYR A 165 -2.16 -13.39 -9.68
C TYR A 165 -0.74 -12.99 -10.10
N LEU A 166 0.17 -12.84 -9.14
CA LEU A 166 1.52 -12.34 -9.39
C LEU A 166 2.38 -13.32 -10.18
N ALA A 167 2.22 -14.64 -10.01
CA ALA A 167 2.95 -15.64 -10.78
C ALA A 167 2.60 -15.62 -12.27
N ASP A 168 1.39 -15.18 -12.63
CA ASP A 168 0.96 -15.01 -14.01
C ASP A 168 1.39 -13.64 -14.59
N VAL A 169 1.15 -12.55 -13.83
CA VAL A 169 1.26 -11.17 -14.32
C VAL A 169 2.69 -10.60 -14.20
N ALA A 170 3.37 -10.83 -13.06
CA ALA A 170 4.64 -10.17 -12.78
C ALA A 170 5.77 -10.47 -13.80
N PRO A 171 5.93 -11.68 -14.36
CA PRO A 171 6.99 -11.94 -15.35
C PRO A 171 6.80 -11.20 -16.68
N SER A 172 5.58 -10.81 -17.03
CA SER A 172 5.31 -10.01 -18.22
C SER A 172 5.61 -8.53 -17.98
N GLN A 173 5.30 -8.03 -16.81
CA GLN A 173 5.54 -6.64 -16.41
C GLN A 173 7.02 -6.38 -16.05
N TYR A 174 7.67 -7.36 -15.42
CA TYR A 174 9.05 -7.27 -14.96
C TYR A 174 9.90 -8.40 -15.58
N PRO A 175 10.49 -8.19 -16.77
CA PRO A 175 11.26 -9.24 -17.47
C PRO A 175 12.41 -9.84 -16.65
N ILE A 176 12.96 -9.09 -15.70
CA ILE A 176 14.00 -9.54 -14.76
C ILE A 176 13.53 -10.73 -13.89
N LEU A 177 12.21 -10.91 -13.72
CA LEU A 177 11.63 -11.99 -12.92
C LEU A 177 11.51 -13.32 -13.73
N LYS A 178 11.59 -13.29 -15.05
CA LYS A 178 11.45 -14.49 -15.89
C LYS A 178 12.33 -15.67 -15.48
N PRO A 179 13.61 -15.50 -15.09
CA PRO A 179 14.44 -16.62 -14.65
C PRO A 179 13.91 -17.31 -13.38
N PHE A 180 13.14 -16.59 -12.57
CA PHE A 180 12.61 -17.09 -11.29
C PHE A 180 11.30 -17.86 -11.45
N THR A 181 10.56 -17.69 -12.55
CA THR A 181 9.26 -18.37 -12.78
C THR A 181 9.35 -19.88 -12.70
N ARG A 182 10.51 -20.46 -13.04
CA ARG A 182 10.75 -21.91 -12.94
C ARG A 182 10.69 -22.47 -11.51
N PHE A 183 10.76 -21.60 -10.50
CA PHE A 183 10.72 -22.00 -9.09
C PHE A 183 9.30 -22.06 -8.52
N PHE A 184 8.32 -21.58 -9.29
CA PHE A 184 6.93 -21.46 -8.89
C PHE A 184 6.00 -22.26 -9.78
N PRO A 185 4.86 -22.74 -9.25
CA PRO A 185 3.77 -23.23 -10.07
C PRO A 185 3.27 -22.13 -11.03
N LYS A 186 2.58 -22.54 -12.08
CA LYS A 186 1.96 -21.58 -13.00
C LYS A 186 0.83 -20.85 -12.27
N GLY A 187 0.83 -19.53 -12.35
CA GLY A 187 -0.24 -18.68 -11.81
C GLY A 187 -1.53 -18.74 -12.65
N ASP A 188 -2.59 -18.19 -12.09
CA ASP A 188 -3.87 -18.00 -12.73
C ASP A 188 -4.43 -16.64 -12.30
N ARG A 189 -4.34 -15.64 -13.18
CA ARG A 189 -4.77 -14.27 -12.93
C ARG A 189 -6.22 -14.17 -12.50
N GLN A 190 -7.13 -14.89 -13.17
CA GLN A 190 -8.57 -14.80 -12.87
C GLN A 190 -8.89 -15.43 -11.52
N ARG A 191 -8.35 -16.61 -11.26
CA ARG A 191 -8.52 -17.28 -9.97
C ARG A 191 -7.95 -16.42 -8.84
N GLY A 192 -6.76 -15.86 -9.04
CA GLY A 192 -6.13 -14.98 -8.05
C GLY A 192 -7.02 -13.78 -7.67
N LEU A 193 -7.58 -13.07 -8.65
CA LEU A 193 -8.50 -11.96 -8.40
C LEU A 193 -9.76 -12.41 -7.66
N GLN A 194 -10.34 -13.58 -8.02
CA GLN A 194 -11.51 -14.12 -7.33
C GLN A 194 -11.23 -14.51 -5.89
N GLU A 195 -10.08 -15.13 -5.62
CA GLU A 195 -9.68 -15.52 -4.27
C GLU A 195 -9.43 -14.30 -3.39
N ILE A 196 -8.75 -13.26 -3.91
CA ILE A 196 -8.56 -12.01 -3.16
C ILE A 196 -9.90 -11.31 -2.87
N SER A 197 -10.82 -11.26 -3.84
CA SER A 197 -12.17 -10.72 -3.62
C SER A 197 -12.93 -11.50 -2.55
N GLN A 198 -12.82 -12.82 -2.54
CA GLN A 198 -13.43 -13.64 -1.48
C GLN A 198 -12.78 -13.39 -0.11
N ALA A 199 -11.47 -13.10 -0.06
CA ALA A 199 -10.80 -12.72 1.18
C ALA A 199 -11.35 -11.39 1.74
N VAL A 200 -11.74 -10.43 0.87
CA VAL A 200 -12.43 -9.20 1.30
C VAL A 200 -13.78 -9.51 1.91
N GLU A 201 -14.56 -10.39 1.29
CA GLU A 201 -15.94 -10.67 1.70
C GLU A 201 -16.03 -11.55 2.95
N LYS A 202 -15.16 -12.55 3.08
CA LYS A 202 -15.29 -13.65 4.05
C LYS A 202 -14.17 -13.71 5.08
N GLY A 203 -13.06 -13.01 4.84
CA GLY A 203 -11.89 -13.01 5.73
C GLY A 203 -12.19 -12.50 7.13
N THR A 204 -11.41 -12.96 8.09
CA THR A 204 -11.51 -12.53 9.49
C THR A 204 -10.50 -11.44 9.81
N PHE A 205 -9.26 -11.59 9.36
CA PHE A 205 -8.14 -10.70 9.67
C PHE A 205 -7.65 -9.91 8.45
N VAL A 206 -7.88 -10.42 7.25
CA VAL A 206 -7.29 -9.89 6.01
C VAL A 206 -8.20 -9.04 5.10
N PRO A 207 -9.48 -8.75 5.40
CA PRO A 207 -10.35 -8.02 4.47
C PRO A 207 -9.79 -6.69 4.01
N THR A 208 -9.23 -5.91 4.92
CA THR A 208 -8.65 -4.59 4.62
C THR A 208 -7.40 -4.70 3.75
N GLU A 209 -6.49 -5.62 4.09
CA GLU A 209 -5.29 -5.89 3.28
C GLU A 209 -5.66 -6.43 1.89
N ALA A 210 -6.66 -7.32 1.81
CA ALA A 210 -7.14 -7.86 0.55
C ALA A 210 -7.76 -6.77 -0.33
N ALA A 211 -8.58 -5.90 0.23
CA ALA A 211 -9.15 -4.76 -0.48
C ALA A 211 -8.06 -3.80 -0.96
N PHE A 212 -7.06 -3.51 -0.12
CA PHE A 212 -5.94 -2.65 -0.52
C PHE A 212 -5.08 -3.29 -1.61
N CYS A 213 -4.85 -4.60 -1.57
CA CYS A 213 -4.20 -5.32 -2.67
C CYS A 213 -5.01 -5.21 -3.97
N LEU A 214 -6.34 -5.33 -3.93
CA LEU A 214 -7.18 -5.14 -5.12
C LEU A 214 -7.13 -3.71 -5.65
N VAL A 215 -7.11 -2.70 -4.78
CA VAL A 215 -6.88 -1.30 -5.20
C VAL A 215 -5.60 -1.19 -6.02
N GLN A 216 -4.47 -1.71 -5.48
CA GLN A 216 -3.18 -1.64 -6.14
C GLN A 216 -3.15 -2.46 -7.45
N ILE A 217 -3.68 -3.67 -7.42
CA ILE A 217 -3.73 -4.56 -8.60
C ILE A 217 -4.52 -3.88 -9.73
N HIS A 218 -5.74 -3.43 -9.45
CA HIS A 218 -6.59 -2.82 -10.47
C HIS A 218 -6.02 -1.49 -10.97
N TYR A 219 -5.38 -0.71 -10.09
CA TYR A 219 -4.75 0.54 -10.48
C TYR A 219 -3.48 0.35 -11.32
N ILE A 220 -2.55 -0.51 -10.86
CA ILE A 220 -1.19 -0.61 -11.40
C ILE A 220 -1.13 -1.56 -12.61
N PHE A 221 -1.78 -2.74 -12.50
CA PHE A 221 -1.61 -3.82 -13.47
C PHE A 221 -2.79 -3.96 -14.43
N GLU A 222 -4.01 -3.84 -13.91
CA GLU A 222 -5.22 -4.03 -14.71
C GLU A 222 -5.66 -2.75 -15.44
N HIS A 223 -5.22 -1.58 -14.98
CA HIS A 223 -5.69 -0.27 -15.42
C HIS A 223 -7.22 -0.12 -15.38
N ASP A 224 -7.85 -0.89 -14.49
CA ASP A 224 -9.28 -0.81 -14.20
C ASP A 224 -9.51 0.14 -13.03
N TYR A 225 -9.47 1.43 -13.35
CA TYR A 225 -9.60 2.49 -12.36
C TYR A 225 -10.97 2.54 -11.69
N ALA A 226 -12.02 2.01 -12.35
CA ALA A 226 -13.36 1.95 -11.76
C ALA A 226 -13.42 0.95 -10.61
N THR A 227 -12.86 -0.24 -10.80
CA THR A 227 -12.76 -1.25 -9.74
C THR A 227 -11.79 -0.81 -8.64
N SER A 228 -10.67 -0.16 -9.00
CA SER A 228 -9.76 0.44 -8.02
C SER A 228 -10.48 1.47 -7.14
N LEU A 229 -11.25 2.38 -7.74
CA LEU A 229 -12.05 3.39 -7.03
C LEU A 229 -13.10 2.74 -6.10
N HIS A 230 -13.76 1.67 -6.55
CA HIS A 230 -14.73 0.95 -5.73
C HIS A 230 -14.12 0.46 -4.41
N TYR A 231 -12.97 -0.22 -4.47
CA TYR A 231 -12.29 -0.71 -3.27
C TYR A 231 -11.63 0.42 -2.46
N ALA A 232 -11.09 1.46 -3.11
CA ALA A 232 -10.54 2.62 -2.41
C ALA A 232 -11.61 3.34 -1.58
N ARG A 233 -12.82 3.55 -2.13
CA ARG A 233 -13.97 4.11 -1.39
C ARG A 233 -14.42 3.19 -0.26
N TRP A 234 -14.50 1.88 -0.49
CA TRP A 234 -14.82 0.90 0.54
C TRP A 234 -13.84 0.97 1.74
N LEU A 235 -12.55 1.20 1.48
CA LEU A 235 -11.52 1.38 2.50
C LEU A 235 -11.66 2.74 3.21
N ARG A 236 -11.85 3.81 2.45
CA ARG A 236 -12.00 5.17 2.97
C ARG A 236 -13.21 5.35 3.88
N ASP A 237 -14.34 4.71 3.55
CA ASP A 237 -15.55 4.71 4.38
C ASP A 237 -15.30 4.11 5.77
N ARG A 238 -14.35 3.17 5.88
CA ARG A 238 -13.99 2.49 7.13
C ARG A 238 -12.86 3.18 7.89
N TYR A 239 -11.88 3.69 7.15
CA TYR A 239 -10.63 4.24 7.67
C TYR A 239 -10.37 5.60 7.03
N PRO A 240 -11.15 6.62 7.43
CA PRO A 240 -11.13 7.93 6.79
C PRO A 240 -9.80 8.68 6.96
N ASP A 241 -9.00 8.35 7.97
CA ASP A 241 -7.71 8.99 8.21
C ASP A 241 -6.55 8.33 7.46
N ASN A 242 -6.80 7.23 6.71
CA ASN A 242 -5.74 6.55 5.96
C ASN A 242 -5.36 7.30 4.69
N SER A 243 -4.15 7.87 4.70
CA SER A 243 -3.62 8.67 3.59
C SER A 243 -3.39 7.86 2.30
N LEU A 244 -3.03 6.55 2.40
CA LEU A 244 -2.81 5.71 1.22
C LEU A 244 -4.12 5.40 0.49
N PHE A 245 -5.19 5.10 1.24
CA PHE A 245 -6.51 4.85 0.65
C PHE A 245 -7.01 6.12 -0.04
N HIS A 246 -6.79 7.28 0.58
CA HIS A 246 -7.11 8.58 0.05
C HIS A 246 -6.37 8.87 -1.28
N VAL A 247 -5.06 8.64 -1.30
CA VAL A 247 -4.24 8.82 -2.52
C VAL A 247 -4.74 7.95 -3.67
N TYR A 248 -5.11 6.69 -3.42
CA TYR A 248 -5.62 5.82 -4.49
C TYR A 248 -7.03 6.19 -4.94
N GLU A 249 -7.89 6.70 -4.04
CA GLU A 249 -9.18 7.27 -4.43
C GLU A 249 -8.98 8.44 -5.38
N GLY A 250 -8.22 9.46 -4.98
CA GLY A 250 -7.96 10.63 -5.81
C GLY A 250 -7.32 10.29 -7.15
N ARG A 251 -6.33 9.38 -7.18
CA ARG A 251 -5.70 8.92 -8.42
C ARG A 251 -6.69 8.21 -9.35
N SER A 252 -7.58 7.39 -8.81
CA SER A 252 -8.60 6.68 -9.60
C SER A 252 -9.64 7.65 -10.15
N LEU A 253 -10.07 8.64 -9.35
CA LEU A 253 -10.96 9.71 -9.78
C LEU A 253 -10.36 10.52 -10.94
N ALA A 254 -9.06 10.85 -10.85
CA ALA A 254 -8.33 11.54 -11.91
C ALA A 254 -8.33 10.77 -13.24
N HIS A 255 -8.03 9.46 -13.19
CA HIS A 255 -8.03 8.62 -14.39
C HIS A 255 -9.42 8.46 -15.02
N LEU A 256 -10.47 8.50 -14.21
CA LEU A 256 -11.86 8.43 -14.66
C LEU A 256 -12.41 9.81 -15.10
N ASN A 257 -11.63 10.89 -14.99
CA ASN A 257 -12.05 12.26 -15.25
C ASN A 257 -13.28 12.72 -14.46
N LEU A 258 -13.40 12.24 -13.21
CA LEU A 258 -14.50 12.60 -12.31
C LEU A 258 -14.15 13.87 -11.51
N TRP A 259 -13.94 14.98 -12.24
CA TRP A 259 -13.39 16.21 -11.70
C TRP A 259 -14.09 16.77 -10.43
N PRO A 260 -15.42 16.81 -10.31
CA PRO A 260 -16.03 17.34 -9.09
C PRO A 260 -15.63 16.56 -7.83
N ASP A 261 -15.63 15.23 -7.94
CA ASP A 261 -15.26 14.33 -6.85
C ASP A 261 -13.75 14.40 -6.56
N GLU A 262 -12.92 14.39 -7.63
CA GLU A 262 -11.47 14.54 -7.52
C GLU A 262 -11.07 15.84 -6.81
N ARG A 263 -11.70 16.96 -7.18
CA ARG A 263 -11.43 18.25 -6.54
C ARG A 263 -11.76 18.21 -5.06
N GLN A 264 -12.89 17.64 -4.69
CA GLN A 264 -13.29 17.53 -3.28
C GLN A 264 -12.32 16.65 -2.48
N ASP A 265 -11.91 15.53 -3.05
CA ASP A 265 -10.95 14.60 -2.47
C ASP A 265 -9.58 15.29 -2.23
N LEU A 266 -9.06 15.99 -3.23
CA LEU A 266 -7.79 16.72 -3.12
C LEU A 266 -7.85 17.88 -2.10
N LEU A 267 -8.98 18.57 -1.96
CA LEU A 267 -9.18 19.59 -0.92
C LEU A 267 -9.20 18.95 0.48
N ASP A 268 -9.78 17.76 0.63
CA ASP A 268 -9.75 17.00 1.89
C ASP A 268 -8.31 16.58 2.24
N VAL A 269 -7.49 16.16 1.25
CA VAL A 269 -6.04 15.91 1.44
C VAL A 269 -5.35 17.12 2.05
N LEU A 270 -5.61 18.33 1.52
CA LEU A 270 -4.99 19.55 2.03
C LEU A 270 -5.49 19.94 3.44
N THR A 271 -6.74 19.64 3.75
CA THR A 271 -7.34 19.86 5.08
C THR A 271 -6.66 18.94 6.10
N ARG A 272 -6.58 17.64 5.82
CA ARG A 272 -5.93 16.66 6.70
C ARG A 272 -4.44 16.95 6.90
N GLN A 273 -3.78 17.44 5.87
CA GLN A 273 -2.40 17.91 6.00
C GLN A 273 -2.30 19.10 6.98
N SER A 274 -3.24 20.05 6.93
CA SER A 274 -3.24 21.20 7.84
C SER A 274 -3.53 20.80 9.30
N GLU A 275 -4.25 19.71 9.50
CA GLU A 275 -4.54 19.10 10.80
C GLU A 275 -3.37 18.23 11.33
N GLY A 276 -2.32 18.04 10.54
CA GLY A 276 -1.15 17.24 10.92
C GLY A 276 -1.41 15.74 10.94
N LYS A 277 -2.42 15.25 10.18
CA LYS A 277 -2.72 13.82 10.10
C LYS A 277 -1.54 13.04 9.50
N PRO A 278 -1.28 11.80 9.97
CA PRO A 278 -0.20 10.96 9.45
C PRO A 278 -0.30 10.72 7.94
N GLY A 279 0.84 10.73 7.24
CA GLY A 279 0.91 10.43 5.81
C GLY A 279 0.47 11.55 4.86
N TYR A 280 -0.11 12.66 5.36
CA TYR A 280 -0.53 13.81 4.54
C TYR A 280 0.57 14.88 4.43
N ARG A 281 1.79 14.51 4.16
CA ARG A 281 2.94 15.42 4.04
C ARG A 281 3.82 15.02 2.85
N GLY A 282 4.76 15.91 2.51
CA GLY A 282 5.76 15.62 1.49
C GLY A 282 5.16 15.51 0.08
N ASP A 283 5.37 14.42 -0.59
CA ASP A 283 4.99 14.16 -1.98
C ASP A 283 3.47 14.15 -2.19
N VAL A 284 2.71 13.59 -1.25
CA VAL A 284 1.22 13.56 -1.30
C VAL A 284 0.65 14.97 -1.40
N THR A 285 1.13 15.89 -0.54
CA THR A 285 0.68 17.29 -0.55
C THR A 285 1.11 18.01 -1.82
N GLN A 286 2.34 17.77 -2.30
CA GLN A 286 2.83 18.34 -3.55
C GLN A 286 2.02 17.87 -4.74
N GLN A 287 1.73 16.57 -4.81
CA GLN A 287 0.88 15.99 -5.85
C GLN A 287 -0.53 16.60 -5.83
N ALA A 288 -1.16 16.68 -4.65
CA ALA A 288 -2.49 17.27 -4.51
C ALA A 288 -2.55 18.73 -5.00
N LEU A 289 -1.60 19.56 -4.58
CA LEU A 289 -1.50 20.96 -5.02
C LEU A 289 -1.24 21.10 -6.52
N TYR A 290 -0.39 20.24 -7.07
CA TYR A 290 -0.12 20.21 -8.51
C TYR A 290 -1.38 19.85 -9.29
N VAL A 291 -2.06 18.76 -8.90
CA VAL A 291 -3.26 18.27 -9.61
C VAL A 291 -4.38 19.31 -9.53
N LEU A 292 -4.66 19.84 -8.33
CA LEU A 292 -5.64 20.93 -8.17
C LEU A 292 -5.34 22.11 -9.09
N GLY A 293 -4.12 22.64 -9.00
CA GLY A 293 -3.74 23.80 -9.81
C GLY A 293 -3.78 23.53 -11.32
N ARG A 294 -3.37 22.33 -11.77
CA ARG A 294 -3.46 21.89 -13.15
C ARG A 294 -4.90 21.86 -13.65
N ASP A 295 -5.77 21.17 -12.91
CA ASP A 295 -7.11 20.87 -13.38
C ASP A 295 -8.05 22.06 -13.21
N GLU A 296 -7.86 22.89 -12.19
CA GLU A 296 -8.54 24.20 -12.10
C GLU A 296 -8.21 25.10 -13.30
N VAL A 297 -6.96 25.10 -13.79
CA VAL A 297 -6.61 25.81 -15.06
C VAL A 297 -7.32 25.17 -16.27
N ARG A 298 -7.35 23.86 -16.37
CA ARG A 298 -8.05 23.14 -17.46
C ARG A 298 -9.56 23.41 -17.45
N TRP A 299 -10.16 23.54 -16.26
CA TRP A 299 -11.57 23.87 -16.07
C TRP A 299 -11.85 25.36 -16.02
N ARG A 300 -10.86 26.21 -16.40
CA ARG A 300 -10.95 27.68 -16.43
C ARG A 300 -11.25 28.34 -15.08
N GLN A 301 -10.96 27.66 -13.98
CA GLN A 301 -11.06 28.17 -12.61
C GLN A 301 -9.74 28.85 -12.20
N TYR A 302 -9.29 29.83 -13.00
CA TYR A 302 -7.96 30.42 -12.91
C TYR A 302 -7.67 31.07 -11.56
N ALA A 303 -8.68 31.72 -10.96
CA ALA A 303 -8.54 32.38 -9.67
C ALA A 303 -8.31 31.36 -8.54
N ASP A 304 -8.95 30.19 -8.60
CA ASP A 304 -8.81 29.12 -7.63
C ASP A 304 -7.45 28.41 -7.76
N ALA A 305 -6.94 28.29 -8.99
CA ALA A 305 -5.65 27.63 -9.26
C ALA A 305 -4.45 28.37 -8.64
N LEU A 306 -4.47 29.72 -8.64
CA LEU A 306 -3.31 30.52 -8.21
C LEU A 306 -2.86 30.26 -6.78
N PRO A 307 -3.72 30.19 -5.74
CA PRO A 307 -3.30 29.88 -4.37
C PRO A 307 -2.70 28.47 -4.24
N HIS A 308 -3.25 27.46 -4.92
CA HIS A 308 -2.71 26.09 -4.87
C HIS A 308 -1.32 26.02 -5.51
N LEU A 309 -1.14 26.62 -6.70
CA LEU A 309 0.14 26.69 -7.38
C LEU A 309 1.17 27.54 -6.64
N ALA A 310 0.74 28.58 -5.93
CA ALA A 310 1.62 29.38 -5.06
C ALA A 310 2.10 28.60 -3.83
N ARG A 311 1.20 27.81 -3.23
CA ARG A 311 1.56 26.93 -2.10
C ARG A 311 2.52 25.83 -2.53
N LEU A 312 2.33 25.23 -3.71
CA LEU A 312 3.24 24.23 -4.28
C LEU A 312 4.66 24.78 -4.44
N GLU A 313 4.81 26.03 -4.88
CA GLU A 313 6.12 26.67 -5.10
C GLU A 313 6.99 26.73 -3.83
N VAL A 314 6.38 26.95 -2.67
CA VAL A 314 7.12 27.17 -1.41
C VAL A 314 7.35 25.89 -0.61
N LEU A 315 6.74 24.76 -0.99
CA LEU A 315 6.98 23.49 -0.30
C LEU A 315 8.41 22.98 -0.53
N PRO A 316 9.03 22.32 0.47
CA PRO A 316 10.28 21.61 0.27
C PRO A 316 10.12 20.53 -0.81
N ASN A 317 11.16 20.32 -1.65
CA ASN A 317 11.15 19.22 -2.60
C ASN A 317 11.21 17.89 -1.85
N ARG A 318 10.30 16.96 -2.19
CA ARG A 318 10.26 15.60 -1.68
C ARG A 318 9.84 14.65 -2.79
N GLY A 319 10.55 13.52 -2.89
CA GLY A 319 10.34 12.52 -3.94
C GLY A 319 10.87 12.93 -5.31
N ASP A 320 11.00 11.97 -6.18
CA ASP A 320 11.62 12.12 -7.52
C ASP A 320 10.88 13.08 -8.45
N MET A 321 9.57 13.25 -8.24
CA MET A 321 8.71 14.10 -9.08
C MET A 321 8.60 15.55 -8.60
N ALA A 322 9.24 15.94 -7.48
CA ALA A 322 9.04 17.24 -6.87
C ALA A 322 9.44 18.41 -7.79
N ASP A 323 10.56 18.28 -8.48
CA ASP A 323 11.02 19.30 -9.43
C ASP A 323 10.10 19.40 -10.64
N ASP A 324 9.59 18.26 -11.13
CA ASP A 324 8.62 18.23 -12.22
C ASP A 324 7.30 18.87 -11.81
N TYR A 325 6.75 18.55 -10.63
CA TYR A 325 5.54 19.21 -10.14
C TYR A 325 5.68 20.74 -10.05
N LYS A 326 6.83 21.24 -9.59
CA LYS A 326 7.10 22.68 -9.56
C LYS A 326 7.25 23.28 -10.94
N ALA A 327 7.93 22.59 -11.85
CA ALA A 327 8.08 23.06 -13.23
C ALA A 327 6.72 23.16 -13.94
N TYR A 328 5.88 22.14 -13.83
CA TYR A 328 4.50 22.18 -14.30
C TYR A 328 3.68 23.24 -13.57
N GLY A 329 3.81 23.34 -12.25
CA GLY A 329 3.10 24.34 -11.44
C GLY A 329 3.37 25.78 -11.92
N ARG A 330 4.63 26.11 -12.22
CA ARG A 330 5.02 27.40 -12.79
C ARG A 330 4.41 27.63 -14.18
N LEU A 331 4.40 26.59 -15.04
CA LEU A 331 3.75 26.64 -16.34
C LEU A 331 2.25 26.96 -16.20
N TYR A 332 1.52 26.20 -15.37
CA TYR A 332 0.09 26.39 -15.17
C TYR A 332 -0.23 27.73 -14.49
N ARG A 333 0.64 28.22 -13.61
CA ARG A 333 0.51 29.55 -13.03
C ARG A 333 0.63 30.64 -14.09
N GLY A 334 1.57 30.51 -15.01
CA GLY A 334 1.67 31.40 -16.17
C GLY A 334 0.42 31.35 -17.04
N MET A 335 -0.11 30.16 -17.34
CA MET A 335 -1.33 29.99 -18.12
C MET A 335 -2.55 30.64 -17.43
N ALA A 336 -2.73 30.45 -16.14
CA ALA A 336 -3.81 31.08 -15.38
C ALA A 336 -3.73 32.63 -15.45
N LEU A 337 -2.54 33.16 -15.26
CA LEU A 337 -2.30 34.63 -15.31
C LEU A 337 -2.54 35.20 -16.70
N ASP A 338 -2.10 34.52 -17.77
CA ASP A 338 -2.39 34.93 -19.15
C ASP A 338 -3.89 34.99 -19.42
N ALA A 339 -4.62 33.93 -19.06
CA ALA A 339 -6.08 33.87 -19.23
C ALA A 339 -6.82 34.96 -18.43
N MET A 340 -6.22 35.46 -17.35
CA MET A 340 -6.73 36.60 -16.56
C MET A 340 -6.24 37.96 -17.07
N GLY A 341 -5.54 38.04 -18.18
CA GLY A 341 -5.00 39.28 -18.75
C GLY A 341 -3.76 39.83 -18.01
N ARG A 342 -3.12 39.06 -17.15
CA ARG A 342 -1.95 39.46 -16.35
C ARG A 342 -0.64 39.03 -17.05
N ARG A 343 -0.45 39.53 -18.29
CA ARG A 343 0.61 39.07 -19.20
C ARG A 343 2.02 39.16 -18.61
N ASP A 344 2.38 40.27 -17.97
CA ASP A 344 3.75 40.47 -17.47
C ASP A 344 4.10 39.43 -16.38
N GLU A 345 3.15 39.11 -15.52
CA GLU A 345 3.32 38.09 -14.50
C GLU A 345 3.36 36.68 -15.12
N ALA A 346 2.57 36.42 -16.18
CA ALA A 346 2.60 35.16 -16.91
C ALA A 346 3.98 34.91 -17.52
N VAL A 347 4.55 35.91 -18.19
CA VAL A 347 5.90 35.85 -18.77
C VAL A 347 6.96 35.53 -17.72
N TYR A 348 6.87 36.16 -16.54
CA TYR A 348 7.76 35.84 -15.42
C TYR A 348 7.71 34.34 -15.05
N TRP A 349 6.51 33.77 -14.92
CA TRP A 349 6.37 32.36 -14.52
C TRP A 349 6.76 31.38 -15.60
N TYR A 350 6.55 31.66 -16.88
CA TYR A 350 7.06 30.84 -17.99
C TYR A 350 8.61 30.81 -18.01
N GLN A 351 9.25 31.93 -17.77
CA GLN A 351 10.71 32.01 -17.64
C GLN A 351 11.21 31.18 -16.45
N ARG A 352 10.56 31.33 -15.29
CA ARG A 352 10.89 30.55 -14.09
C ARG A 352 10.68 29.05 -14.28
N ALA A 353 9.72 28.63 -15.09
CA ALA A 353 9.57 27.22 -15.44
C ALA A 353 10.75 26.70 -16.27
N LEU A 354 11.24 27.50 -17.23
CA LEU A 354 12.39 27.14 -18.06
C LEU A 354 13.71 27.05 -17.28
N ASP A 355 13.88 27.85 -16.24
CA ASP A 355 15.09 27.85 -15.39
C ASP A 355 15.33 26.51 -14.69
N MET A 356 14.29 25.70 -14.47
CA MET A 356 14.38 24.39 -13.82
C MET A 356 14.92 23.27 -14.72
N ARG A 357 15.22 23.51 -15.99
CA ARG A 357 15.50 22.47 -17.00
C ARG A 357 14.37 21.44 -17.09
N PRO A 358 13.14 21.88 -17.33
CA PRO A 358 11.93 21.06 -17.17
C PRO A 358 11.83 19.96 -18.21
N PRO A 359 10.87 19.00 -18.04
CA PRO A 359 10.47 18.05 -19.07
C PRO A 359 10.18 18.72 -20.40
N GLY A 360 10.38 17.99 -21.51
CA GLY A 360 10.26 18.53 -22.88
C GLY A 360 8.92 19.24 -23.13
N GLU A 361 7.82 18.65 -22.66
CA GLU A 361 6.48 19.22 -22.80
C GLU A 361 6.35 20.61 -22.13
N VAL A 362 6.81 20.73 -20.88
CA VAL A 362 6.77 22.01 -20.14
C VAL A 362 7.61 23.06 -20.87
N ARG A 363 8.81 22.67 -21.31
CA ARG A 363 9.74 23.54 -22.02
C ARG A 363 9.12 24.08 -23.31
N ASP A 364 8.53 23.21 -24.11
CA ASP A 364 7.99 23.56 -25.39
C ASP A 364 6.73 24.46 -25.27
N ARG A 365 5.85 24.12 -24.31
CA ARG A 365 4.68 24.94 -23.98
C ARG A 365 5.06 26.30 -23.43
N ALA A 366 5.98 26.38 -22.49
CA ALA A 366 6.44 27.66 -21.94
C ALA A 366 7.07 28.57 -23.01
N ARG A 367 7.90 28.01 -23.92
CA ARG A 367 8.46 28.78 -25.05
C ARG A 367 7.39 29.31 -26.02
N ASN A 368 6.35 28.50 -26.28
CA ASN A 368 5.23 28.90 -27.11
C ASN A 368 4.43 30.04 -26.46
N TYR A 369 4.13 29.92 -25.16
CA TYR A 369 3.38 30.97 -24.45
C TYR A 369 4.20 32.23 -24.16
N LEU A 370 5.53 32.18 -24.21
CA LEU A 370 6.36 33.40 -24.24
C LEU A 370 6.22 34.17 -25.53
N LYS A 371 5.97 33.49 -26.68
CA LYS A 371 5.76 34.15 -28.01
C LYS A 371 4.34 34.69 -28.17
N ALA A 372 3.35 33.93 -27.68
CA ALA A 372 1.93 34.30 -27.73
C ALA A 372 1.24 33.88 -26.44
N PRO A 373 0.34 34.71 -25.85
CA PRO A 373 -0.37 34.38 -24.65
C PRO A 373 -1.11 33.05 -24.72
N TYR A 374 -1.28 32.38 -23.57
CA TYR A 374 -2.17 31.24 -23.48
C TYR A 374 -3.62 31.68 -23.73
N PRO A 375 -4.36 31.01 -24.65
CA PRO A 375 -5.64 31.52 -25.13
C PRO A 375 -6.82 31.36 -24.16
N GLY A 376 -6.63 30.56 -23.09
CA GLY A 376 -7.69 30.27 -22.12
C GLY A 376 -8.53 29.04 -22.44
#